data_3c7f98b19709b0f5865287a099b2b663
#
_entry.id   3c7f98b19709b0f5865287a099b2b663
#
_cell.length_a   1.000
_cell.length_b   1.000
_cell.length_c   1.000
_cell.angle_alpha   90.00
_cell.angle_beta   90.00
_cell.angle_gamma   90.00
#
_symmetry.space_group_name_H-M   'P 1'
#
loop_
_entity.id
_entity.type
_entity.pdbx_description
1 polymer ?
#
loop_
_entity_poly.entity_id
_entity_poly.type
_entity_poly.pdbx_seq_one_letter_code
_entity_poly.pdbx_strand_id
1 'polypeptide(L)'
;MAKYYSEPSHTFSEYLLVPGFTSAENIPANVTLKTPLVKFKKGEESQIHLNIPMVSAIMQSVSGPDLGIALAKEGGMSFIFGAQSIESQAAMVAKVKNYKAGFVVSDSNVKPDTTLGEMLELLEKTGHSTIPVTEDGTSNGKLLGIITSRDYRISRLDKNAPVKDFMTPREKLIVGNIHNTLSECNNLIWDHKLNQLPIVNDNDELQFLVFRKDYDSHKENPNELLDDEKRFMVGAGINTRDYKERVPALVNAGVDCLCIDSSDGYTEYQGITLKWIRENYGDKVKVGAGNVVDEEGFNYLAECGADFIKIGIGGGSICITRETKGIGRGQATAVIEVAKARDAYYEKTGTYIPICSDGGIVYDYHIVLALAMGADFVMLGRYFSRFEEAPGEKLMLNGSYVKEYWGEGSNRARNWQRYDLGGSSKLKFEEGVDSYVPYAGLLKDNVGLTIAKVKSTMCNCGAKSIAELQEKAKLTLVSATSIVEGGAHDVIVKNKESEYNNH
;
A
#
# COMPACT_ATOMS: atom_id res chain seq x y z
N MET A 1 -41.73 -10.84 3.68
CA MET A 1 -40.98 -11.85 2.91
C MET A 1 -39.56 -11.34 2.70
N ALA A 2 -38.56 -12.23 2.75
CA ALA A 2 -37.19 -11.84 2.43
C ALA A 2 -37.10 -11.34 0.98
N LYS A 3 -36.22 -10.37 0.74
CA LYS A 3 -35.87 -9.91 -0.61
C LYS A 3 -35.08 -11.04 -1.30
N TYR A 4 -35.48 -11.39 -2.50
CA TYR A 4 -34.85 -12.45 -3.30
C TYR A 4 -34.31 -11.87 -4.61
N TYR A 5 -33.03 -12.10 -4.87
CA TYR A 5 -32.39 -11.78 -6.14
C TYR A 5 -32.57 -12.96 -7.09
N SER A 6 -33.24 -12.76 -8.21
CA SER A 6 -33.53 -13.81 -9.21
C SER A 6 -32.30 -14.19 -10.02
N GLU A 7 -31.40 -13.26 -10.26
CA GLU A 7 -30.19 -13.47 -11.04
C GLU A 7 -29.10 -14.15 -10.22
N PRO A 8 -28.36 -15.11 -10.78
CA PRO A 8 -27.18 -15.67 -10.11
C PRO A 8 -26.14 -14.62 -9.77
N SER A 9 -25.43 -14.87 -8.67
CA SER A 9 -24.31 -14.03 -8.26
C SER A 9 -23.01 -14.59 -8.84
N HIS A 10 -22.34 -13.82 -9.69
CA HIS A 10 -21.21 -14.26 -10.52
C HIS A 10 -19.86 -13.90 -9.94
N THR A 11 -18.84 -14.71 -10.25
CA THR A 11 -17.43 -14.47 -9.97
C THR A 11 -16.70 -13.95 -11.21
N PHE A 12 -15.45 -13.48 -11.05
CA PHE A 12 -14.67 -12.99 -12.19
C PHE A 12 -14.39 -14.07 -13.24
N SER A 13 -14.20 -15.33 -12.84
CA SER A 13 -13.94 -16.44 -13.77
C SER A 13 -15.09 -16.71 -14.75
N GLU A 14 -16.28 -16.19 -14.49
CA GLU A 14 -17.44 -16.34 -15.36
C GLU A 14 -17.55 -15.24 -16.42
N TYR A 15 -16.55 -14.35 -16.50
CA TYR A 15 -16.52 -13.26 -17.47
C TYR A 15 -15.25 -13.27 -18.31
N LEU A 16 -15.38 -12.84 -19.56
CA LEU A 16 -14.28 -12.47 -20.43
C LEU A 16 -14.48 -11.06 -20.98
N LEU A 17 -13.36 -10.39 -21.30
CA LEU A 17 -13.35 -9.15 -22.06
C LEU A 17 -13.45 -9.47 -23.56
N VAL A 18 -14.37 -8.80 -24.24
CA VAL A 18 -14.44 -8.83 -25.70
C VAL A 18 -13.49 -7.75 -26.23
N PRO A 19 -12.58 -8.07 -27.16
CA PRO A 19 -11.63 -7.10 -27.70
C PRO A 19 -12.34 -5.87 -28.27
N GLY A 20 -11.73 -4.71 -28.04
CA GLY A 20 -12.14 -3.44 -28.62
C GLY A 20 -11.31 -3.08 -29.84
N PHE A 21 -11.57 -1.91 -30.42
CA PHE A 21 -10.73 -1.36 -31.49
C PHE A 21 -9.38 -0.92 -30.92
N THR A 22 -8.29 -1.43 -31.46
CA THR A 22 -6.91 -1.10 -31.09
C THR A 22 -6.26 -0.27 -32.19
N SER A 23 -5.84 0.94 -31.87
CA SER A 23 -5.05 1.81 -32.75
C SER A 23 -3.55 1.64 -32.53
N ALA A 24 -2.72 2.26 -33.37
CA ALA A 24 -1.27 2.29 -33.20
C ALA A 24 -0.80 2.95 -31.89
N GLU A 25 -1.67 3.75 -31.26
CA GLU A 25 -1.39 4.39 -29.98
C GLU A 25 -1.66 3.49 -28.77
N ASN A 26 -2.40 2.39 -28.93
CA ASN A 26 -2.71 1.46 -27.88
C ASN A 26 -1.53 0.48 -27.64
N ILE A 27 -0.44 1.03 -27.14
CA ILE A 27 0.77 0.28 -26.74
C ILE A 27 0.97 0.39 -25.22
N PRO A 28 1.56 -0.60 -24.55
CA PRO A 28 1.72 -0.59 -23.09
C PRO A 28 2.43 0.65 -22.53
N ALA A 29 3.34 1.26 -23.30
CA ALA A 29 4.04 2.49 -22.90
C ALA A 29 3.09 3.71 -22.75
N ASN A 30 1.99 3.74 -23.52
CA ASN A 30 1.00 4.82 -23.47
C ASN A 30 -0.13 4.56 -22.45
N VAL A 31 -0.13 3.39 -21.78
CA VAL A 31 -1.15 3.06 -20.77
C VAL A 31 -0.72 3.58 -19.42
N THR A 32 -1.54 4.43 -18.80
CA THR A 32 -1.43 4.82 -17.41
C THR A 32 -2.34 3.96 -16.52
N LEU A 33 -1.81 3.54 -15.39
CA LEU A 33 -2.56 2.82 -14.36
C LEU A 33 -2.84 3.70 -13.12
N LYS A 34 -2.51 4.98 -13.22
CA LYS A 34 -2.80 5.95 -12.17
C LYS A 34 -4.31 5.98 -11.90
N THR A 35 -4.69 5.87 -10.63
CA THR A 35 -6.09 5.77 -10.21
C THR A 35 -6.31 6.53 -8.90
N PRO A 36 -7.51 7.15 -8.66
CA PRO A 36 -7.80 7.81 -7.42
C PRO A 36 -7.92 6.81 -6.27
N LEU A 37 -7.35 7.15 -5.10
CA LEU A 37 -7.55 6.37 -3.87
C LEU A 37 -8.68 6.94 -3.02
N VAL A 38 -8.84 8.27 -2.98
CA VAL A 38 -9.77 8.96 -2.09
C VAL A 38 -10.77 9.82 -2.85
N LYS A 39 -11.92 10.09 -2.23
CA LYS A 39 -13.01 10.88 -2.82
C LYS A 39 -12.56 12.25 -3.30
N PHE A 40 -13.22 12.74 -4.33
CA PHE A 40 -13.01 14.07 -4.91
C PHE A 40 -14.32 14.62 -5.49
N LYS A 41 -14.42 15.94 -5.65
CA LYS A 41 -15.57 16.59 -6.25
C LYS A 41 -15.44 16.72 -7.76
N LYS A 42 -16.55 16.85 -8.44
CA LYS A 42 -16.60 17.05 -9.90
C LYS A 42 -15.78 18.28 -10.30
N GLY A 43 -14.80 18.06 -11.19
CA GLY A 43 -13.88 19.11 -11.63
C GLY A 43 -12.62 19.25 -10.77
N GLU A 44 -12.47 18.47 -9.70
CA GLU A 44 -11.28 18.38 -8.88
C GLU A 44 -10.55 17.06 -9.13
N GLU A 45 -9.27 16.99 -8.77
CA GLU A 45 -8.51 15.74 -8.72
C GLU A 45 -8.53 15.15 -7.30
N SER A 46 -8.38 13.84 -7.21
CA SER A 46 -8.19 13.15 -5.94
C SER A 46 -6.90 13.63 -5.27
N GLN A 47 -6.94 13.86 -3.96
CA GLN A 47 -5.76 14.27 -3.19
C GLN A 47 -4.70 13.17 -3.08
N ILE A 48 -5.12 11.90 -3.17
CA ILE A 48 -4.22 10.74 -3.16
C ILE A 48 -4.54 9.88 -4.37
N HIS A 49 -3.51 9.55 -5.15
CA HIS A 49 -3.59 8.60 -6.25
C HIS A 49 -2.65 7.43 -6.00
N LEU A 50 -3.02 6.26 -6.48
CA LEU A 50 -2.11 5.14 -6.66
C LEU A 50 -1.49 5.22 -8.05
N ASN A 51 -0.23 4.84 -8.20
CA ASN A 51 0.45 4.76 -9.50
C ASN A 51 0.18 3.42 -10.20
N ILE A 52 -0.15 2.37 -9.44
CA ILE A 52 -0.72 1.11 -9.91
C ILE A 52 -1.98 0.78 -9.09
N PRO A 53 -3.02 0.16 -9.66
CA PRO A 53 -4.30 -0.04 -9.00
C PRO A 53 -4.30 -1.23 -8.03
N MET A 54 -3.27 -1.36 -7.21
CA MET A 54 -3.07 -2.50 -6.32
C MET A 54 -2.75 -2.05 -4.90
N VAL A 55 -3.50 -2.59 -3.93
CA VAL A 55 -3.21 -2.41 -2.51
C VAL A 55 -3.17 -3.76 -1.80
N SER A 56 -2.40 -3.86 -0.70
CA SER A 56 -2.31 -5.11 0.04
C SER A 56 -3.44 -5.24 1.05
N ALA A 57 -3.91 -6.48 1.27
CA ALA A 57 -4.96 -6.78 2.21
C ALA A 57 -4.53 -6.50 3.67
N ILE A 58 -5.48 -6.03 4.48
CA ILE A 58 -5.28 -5.69 5.89
C ILE A 58 -5.19 -6.99 6.71
N MET A 59 -4.10 -7.72 6.51
CA MET A 59 -3.93 -9.05 7.10
C MET A 59 -2.55 -9.20 7.71
N GLN A 60 -2.49 -9.83 8.89
CA GLN A 60 -1.25 -10.10 9.63
C GLN A 60 -0.23 -10.90 8.79
N SER A 61 -0.71 -11.82 7.96
CA SER A 61 0.12 -12.64 7.08
C SER A 61 0.52 -11.96 5.76
N VAL A 62 0.08 -10.70 5.51
CA VAL A 62 0.28 -10.00 4.23
C VAL A 62 0.99 -8.67 4.42
N SER A 63 0.45 -7.78 5.23
CA SER A 63 0.78 -6.35 5.21
C SER A 63 1.67 -5.91 6.35
N GLY A 64 2.91 -6.39 6.34
CA GLY A 64 3.99 -5.88 7.20
C GLY A 64 4.73 -4.69 6.58
N PRO A 65 5.67 -4.10 7.32
CA PRO A 65 6.41 -2.91 6.85
C PRO A 65 7.31 -3.20 5.64
N ASP A 66 7.89 -4.39 5.52
CA ASP A 66 8.78 -4.72 4.42
C ASP A 66 8.01 -4.87 3.10
N LEU A 67 6.81 -5.49 3.15
CA LEU A 67 5.87 -5.48 2.02
C LEU A 67 5.40 -4.05 1.70
N GLY A 68 5.14 -3.23 2.72
CA GLY A 68 4.75 -1.84 2.55
C GLY A 68 5.77 -1.04 1.76
N ILE A 69 7.05 -1.19 2.10
CA ILE A 69 8.16 -0.56 1.41
C ILE A 69 8.27 -1.08 -0.04
N ALA A 70 8.22 -2.41 -0.23
CA ALA A 70 8.35 -3.01 -1.55
C ALA A 70 7.20 -2.60 -2.47
N LEU A 71 5.95 -2.60 -1.98
CA LEU A 71 4.79 -2.23 -2.78
C LEU A 71 4.76 -0.72 -3.10
N ALA A 72 5.18 0.14 -2.18
CA ALA A 72 5.30 1.57 -2.45
C ALA A 72 6.35 1.89 -3.53
N LYS A 73 7.45 1.12 -3.61
CA LYS A 73 8.44 1.22 -4.71
C LYS A 73 7.82 0.95 -6.08
N GLU A 74 6.87 0.03 -6.15
CA GLU A 74 6.18 -0.33 -7.40
C GLU A 74 4.97 0.57 -7.70
N GLY A 75 4.58 1.46 -6.77
CA GLY A 75 3.51 2.43 -6.98
C GLY A 75 2.15 2.07 -6.39
N GLY A 76 2.06 0.97 -5.63
CA GLY A 76 0.88 0.58 -4.85
C GLY A 76 0.98 0.99 -3.39
N MET A 77 -0.05 0.72 -2.60
CA MET A 77 -0.09 1.06 -1.17
C MET A 77 -0.36 -0.18 -0.32
N SER A 78 0.42 -0.36 0.74
CA SER A 78 0.14 -1.39 1.74
C SER A 78 -0.69 -0.79 2.88
N PHE A 79 -1.70 -1.54 3.34
CA PHE A 79 -2.45 -1.20 4.54
C PHE A 79 -1.98 -2.08 5.70
N ILE A 80 -1.16 -1.54 6.59
CA ILE A 80 -0.60 -2.24 7.75
C ILE A 80 -1.74 -2.82 8.60
N PHE A 81 -1.65 -4.10 8.94
CA PHE A 81 -2.70 -4.83 9.66
C PHE A 81 -2.98 -4.27 11.05
N GLY A 82 -4.28 -4.27 11.44
CA GLY A 82 -4.74 -3.77 12.73
C GLY A 82 -4.77 -4.81 13.87
N ALA A 83 -4.61 -6.10 13.54
CA ALA A 83 -4.61 -7.20 14.51
C ALA A 83 -3.30 -7.25 15.31
N GLN A 84 -2.98 -6.17 16.02
CA GLN A 84 -1.78 -5.97 16.85
C GLN A 84 -1.97 -4.78 17.79
N SER A 85 -1.02 -4.56 18.73
CA SER A 85 -1.07 -3.38 19.59
C SER A 85 -0.96 -2.08 18.80
N ILE A 86 -1.47 -0.99 19.36
CA ILE A 86 -1.45 0.34 18.75
C ILE A 86 -0.01 0.79 18.51
N GLU A 87 0.86 0.59 19.50
CA GLU A 87 2.27 0.97 19.47
C GLU A 87 3.04 0.21 18.37
N SER A 88 2.78 -1.11 18.25
CA SER A 88 3.41 -1.94 17.24
C SER A 88 2.99 -1.51 15.83
N GLN A 89 1.70 -1.25 15.60
CA GLN A 89 1.20 -0.80 14.31
C GLN A 89 1.74 0.58 13.94
N ALA A 90 1.76 1.52 14.89
CA ALA A 90 2.33 2.86 14.69
C ALA A 90 3.83 2.80 14.35
N ALA A 91 4.59 1.92 15.03
CA ALA A 91 6.00 1.70 14.72
C ALA A 91 6.21 1.13 13.30
N MET A 92 5.34 0.21 12.84
CA MET A 92 5.40 -0.33 11.47
C MET A 92 5.10 0.77 10.42
N VAL A 93 4.09 1.61 10.65
CA VAL A 93 3.78 2.78 9.81
C VAL A 93 4.98 3.72 9.74
N ALA A 94 5.54 4.10 10.89
CA ALA A 94 6.71 4.96 10.97
C ALA A 94 7.93 4.34 10.24
N LYS A 95 8.13 3.01 10.32
CA LYS A 95 9.21 2.31 9.59
C LYS A 95 9.07 2.49 8.07
N VAL A 96 7.85 2.40 7.52
CA VAL A 96 7.62 2.63 6.09
C VAL A 96 7.85 4.09 5.72
N LYS A 97 7.30 5.03 6.50
CA LYS A 97 7.45 6.48 6.26
C LYS A 97 8.91 6.92 6.29
N ASN A 98 9.71 6.37 7.20
CA ASN A 98 11.10 6.77 7.41
C ASN A 98 12.09 5.97 6.54
N TYR A 99 11.64 4.96 5.79
CA TYR A 99 12.54 4.11 5.00
C TYR A 99 13.24 4.89 3.89
N LYS A 100 12.51 5.74 3.19
CA LYS A 100 13.00 6.58 2.12
C LYS A 100 12.25 7.89 2.10
N ALA A 101 13.04 8.91 2.10
CA ALA A 101 12.63 10.14 1.46
C ALA A 101 13.78 10.52 0.56
N GLY A 102 13.56 10.95 -0.66
CA GLY A 102 14.60 11.64 -1.41
C GLY A 102 15.17 12.79 -0.58
N PHE A 103 14.34 13.36 0.32
CA PHE A 103 14.69 14.32 1.37
C PHE A 103 14.49 13.68 2.75
N VAL A 104 15.56 13.25 3.42
CA VAL A 104 15.50 12.57 4.73
C VAL A 104 15.70 13.59 5.84
N VAL A 105 14.72 13.70 6.75
CA VAL A 105 14.94 14.43 8.01
C VAL A 105 15.97 13.65 8.84
N SER A 106 17.07 14.28 9.22
CA SER A 106 18.07 13.61 10.03
C SER A 106 17.60 13.44 11.48
N ASP A 107 17.63 12.22 11.98
CA ASP A 107 17.35 11.87 13.37
C ASP A 107 18.63 11.68 14.21
N SER A 108 19.79 11.93 13.61
CA SER A 108 21.11 11.66 14.16
C SER A 108 21.98 12.90 14.11
N ASN A 109 21.54 13.97 14.76
CA ASN A 109 22.25 15.25 14.78
C ASN A 109 23.00 15.42 16.09
N VAL A 110 24.15 16.12 16.05
CA VAL A 110 24.96 16.39 17.24
C VAL A 110 25.35 17.86 17.32
N LYS A 111 25.72 18.33 18.55
CA LYS A 111 26.28 19.64 18.77
C LYS A 111 27.80 19.65 18.47
N PRO A 112 28.42 20.83 18.21
CA PRO A 112 29.84 20.92 17.95
C PRO A 112 30.73 20.38 19.08
N ASP A 113 30.25 20.48 20.32
CA ASP A 113 30.98 20.03 21.51
C ASP A 113 30.70 18.58 21.93
N THR A 114 29.81 17.87 21.20
CA THR A 114 29.57 16.43 21.40
C THR A 114 30.89 15.68 21.21
N THR A 115 31.18 14.74 22.10
CA THR A 115 32.42 13.95 22.03
C THR A 115 32.36 12.85 21.00
N LEU A 116 33.51 12.37 20.52
CA LEU A 116 33.60 11.20 19.64
C LEU A 116 32.94 9.98 20.28
N GLY A 117 33.08 9.77 21.59
CA GLY A 117 32.45 8.67 22.32
C GLY A 117 30.93 8.70 22.23
N GLU A 118 30.31 9.83 22.58
CA GLU A 118 28.84 10.03 22.49
C GLU A 118 28.33 9.90 21.05
N MET A 119 29.08 10.38 20.07
CA MET A 119 28.74 10.23 18.66
C MET A 119 28.77 8.76 18.23
N LEU A 120 29.77 7.99 18.69
CA LEU A 120 29.84 6.55 18.37
C LEU A 120 28.69 5.75 18.98
N GLU A 121 28.25 6.10 20.20
CA GLU A 121 27.06 5.52 20.83
C GLU A 121 25.78 5.84 20.01
N LEU A 122 25.68 7.07 19.49
CA LEU A 122 24.59 7.47 18.60
C LEU A 122 24.61 6.68 17.29
N LEU A 123 25.79 6.46 16.68
CA LEU A 123 25.98 5.63 15.50
C LEU A 123 25.55 4.18 15.72
N GLU A 124 25.93 3.60 16.86
CA GLU A 124 25.56 2.22 17.22
C GLU A 124 24.04 2.08 17.40
N LYS A 125 23.43 3.09 18.02
CA LYS A 125 21.98 3.11 18.27
C LYS A 125 21.15 3.32 16.99
N THR A 126 21.59 4.17 16.08
CA THR A 126 20.82 4.58 14.89
C THR A 126 21.21 3.83 13.62
N GLY A 127 22.43 3.28 13.55
CA GLY A 127 22.98 2.64 12.36
C GLY A 127 23.34 3.60 11.23
N HIS A 128 23.29 4.92 11.47
CA HIS A 128 23.55 5.94 10.45
C HIS A 128 25.04 6.26 10.36
N SER A 129 25.60 6.36 9.16
CA SER A 129 27.02 6.65 8.91
C SER A 129 27.31 8.11 8.60
N THR A 130 26.29 8.95 8.55
CA THR A 130 26.36 10.39 8.27
C THR A 130 25.66 11.16 9.36
N ILE A 131 26.36 12.04 10.04
CA ILE A 131 25.87 12.80 11.17
C ILE A 131 26.04 14.29 10.89
N PRO A 132 24.95 15.06 10.70
CA PRO A 132 25.00 16.51 10.67
C PRO A 132 25.42 17.08 12.05
N VAL A 133 26.21 18.12 12.02
CA VAL A 133 26.55 18.95 13.19
C VAL A 133 25.79 20.25 13.06
N THR A 134 24.82 20.44 13.96
CA THR A 134 24.02 21.67 14.01
C THR A 134 24.30 22.44 15.30
N GLU A 135 24.01 23.74 15.31
CA GLU A 135 24.28 24.61 16.45
C GLU A 135 23.66 24.11 17.76
N ASP A 136 22.43 23.60 17.66
CA ASP A 136 21.65 23.13 18.80
C ASP A 136 21.53 21.59 18.89
N GLY A 137 22.07 20.85 17.91
CA GLY A 137 21.98 19.39 17.84
C GLY A 137 20.61 18.86 17.35
N THR A 138 19.78 19.75 16.84
CA THR A 138 18.45 19.37 16.30
C THR A 138 18.47 19.18 14.78
N SER A 139 17.41 18.58 14.24
CA SER A 139 17.25 18.37 12.79
C SER A 139 17.01 19.65 11.98
N ASN A 140 16.71 20.77 12.66
CA ASN A 140 16.39 22.06 12.04
C ASN A 140 17.35 23.17 12.53
N GLY A 141 18.40 22.83 13.28
CA GLY A 141 19.41 23.80 13.74
C GLY A 141 20.27 24.28 12.57
N LYS A 142 20.95 25.43 12.78
CA LYS A 142 21.89 25.95 11.81
C LYS A 142 23.00 24.95 11.53
N LEU A 143 23.25 24.65 10.27
CA LEU A 143 24.24 23.67 9.85
C LEU A 143 25.63 24.17 10.02
N LEU A 144 26.46 23.52 10.87
CA LEU A 144 27.85 23.87 11.13
C LEU A 144 28.85 22.93 10.46
N GLY A 145 28.44 21.72 10.15
CA GLY A 145 29.27 20.71 9.48
C GLY A 145 28.59 19.37 9.35
N ILE A 146 29.36 18.40 8.87
CA ILE A 146 28.94 17.03 8.76
C ILE A 146 30.05 16.07 9.14
N ILE A 147 29.70 14.92 9.70
CA ILE A 147 30.65 13.85 10.03
C ILE A 147 30.29 12.61 9.25
N THR A 148 31.27 11.99 8.66
CA THR A 148 31.18 10.70 7.97
C THR A 148 32.30 9.79 8.42
N SER A 149 32.27 8.51 8.04
CA SER A 149 33.34 7.55 8.36
C SER A 149 34.73 7.94 7.83
N ARG A 150 34.84 8.98 6.99
CA ARG A 150 36.13 9.50 6.46
C ARG A 150 36.74 10.52 7.34
N ASP A 151 35.98 11.14 8.25
CA ASP A 151 36.43 12.30 9.06
C ASP A 151 37.12 11.86 10.36
N TYR A 152 36.98 10.59 10.76
CA TYR A 152 37.59 10.11 12.00
C TYR A 152 38.19 8.71 11.86
N ARG A 153 39.18 8.43 12.72
CA ARG A 153 39.75 7.09 12.92
C ARG A 153 39.82 6.80 14.41
N ILE A 154 39.05 5.85 14.89
CA ILE A 154 38.94 5.48 16.31
C ILE A 154 40.29 5.17 16.95
N SER A 155 41.25 4.64 16.19
CA SER A 155 42.60 4.34 16.66
C SER A 155 43.53 5.55 16.82
N ARG A 156 43.09 6.73 16.37
CA ARG A 156 43.94 7.94 16.32
C ARG A 156 43.36 9.14 17.05
N LEU A 157 42.10 9.13 17.39
CA LEU A 157 41.39 10.20 18.06
C LEU A 157 41.04 9.82 19.51
N ASP A 158 41.15 10.75 20.43
CA ASP A 158 40.68 10.58 21.79
C ASP A 158 39.14 10.53 21.77
N LYS A 159 38.55 9.60 22.55
CA LYS A 159 37.10 9.51 22.69
C LYS A 159 36.45 10.78 23.25
N ASN A 160 37.19 11.58 23.96
CA ASN A 160 36.75 12.87 24.49
C ASN A 160 36.93 14.03 23.48
N ALA A 161 37.53 13.82 22.31
CA ALA A 161 37.66 14.84 21.29
C ALA A 161 36.29 15.36 20.84
N PRO A 162 36.04 16.68 20.84
CA PRO A 162 34.78 17.25 20.36
C PRO A 162 34.68 17.13 18.85
N VAL A 163 33.50 16.89 18.35
CA VAL A 163 33.26 16.63 16.90
C VAL A 163 33.64 17.81 16.01
N LYS A 164 33.60 19.03 16.51
CA LYS A 164 34.06 20.26 15.80
C LYS A 164 35.51 20.20 15.34
N ASP A 165 36.36 19.42 16.01
CA ASP A 165 37.79 19.34 15.70
C ASP A 165 38.09 18.45 14.49
N PHE A 166 37.17 17.57 14.12
CA PHE A 166 37.37 16.63 13.01
C PHE A 166 36.22 16.57 12.00
N MET A 167 35.11 17.28 12.21
CA MET A 167 34.02 17.37 11.23
C MET A 167 34.48 18.04 9.93
N THR A 168 33.80 17.74 8.82
CA THR A 168 33.90 18.61 7.64
C THR A 168 33.06 19.86 7.88
N PRO A 169 33.69 21.07 8.00
CA PRO A 169 32.95 22.27 8.35
C PRO A 169 32.08 22.80 7.21
N ARG A 170 31.08 23.61 7.55
CA ARG A 170 30.06 24.14 6.65
C ARG A 170 30.61 24.78 5.38
N GLU A 171 31.71 25.54 5.48
CA GLU A 171 32.31 26.24 4.36
C GLU A 171 32.91 25.33 3.30
N LYS A 172 33.15 24.05 3.63
CA LYS A 172 33.65 23.02 2.72
C LYS A 172 32.55 22.14 2.18
N LEU A 173 31.31 22.31 2.66
CA LEU A 173 30.18 21.49 2.22
C LEU A 173 29.49 22.08 0.99
N ILE A 174 29.21 21.22 0.02
CA ILE A 174 28.21 21.53 -0.97
C ILE A 174 26.85 21.22 -0.34
N VAL A 175 25.93 22.16 -0.41
CA VAL A 175 24.56 22.01 0.10
C VAL A 175 23.55 22.33 -0.99
N GLY A 176 22.38 21.73 -0.92
CA GLY A 176 21.21 22.15 -1.69
C GLY A 176 20.33 23.10 -0.88
N ASN A 177 19.41 23.78 -1.57
CA ASN A 177 18.41 24.64 -0.95
C ASN A 177 17.05 23.91 -0.91
N ILE A 178 16.19 24.25 0.05
CA ILE A 178 14.85 23.68 0.20
C ILE A 178 13.97 23.84 -1.05
N HIS A 179 14.28 24.80 -1.91
CA HIS A 179 13.58 25.03 -3.18
C HIS A 179 14.08 24.14 -4.32
N ASN A 180 15.19 23.42 -4.13
CA ASN A 180 15.66 22.48 -5.15
C ASN A 180 14.73 21.29 -5.29
N THR A 181 14.47 20.90 -6.53
CA THR A 181 13.86 19.61 -6.83
C THR A 181 14.82 18.46 -6.52
N LEU A 182 14.30 17.26 -6.33
CA LEU A 182 15.15 16.07 -6.13
C LEU A 182 16.10 15.85 -7.33
N SER A 183 15.67 16.15 -8.55
CA SER A 183 16.49 16.07 -9.75
C SER A 183 17.68 17.01 -9.71
N GLU A 184 17.48 18.26 -9.27
CA GLU A 184 18.56 19.23 -9.11
C GLU A 184 19.52 18.81 -7.99
N CYS A 185 19.01 18.31 -6.87
CA CYS A 185 19.83 17.75 -5.79
C CYS A 185 20.69 16.57 -6.28
N ASN A 186 20.12 15.70 -7.10
CA ASN A 186 20.85 14.58 -7.68
C ASN A 186 21.92 15.02 -8.68
N ASN A 187 21.68 16.08 -9.47
CA ASN A 187 22.69 16.67 -10.33
C ASN A 187 23.87 17.22 -9.49
N LEU A 188 23.58 17.94 -8.39
CA LEU A 188 24.62 18.39 -7.46
C LEU A 188 25.45 17.23 -6.88
N ILE A 189 24.77 16.15 -6.46
CA ILE A 189 25.43 14.93 -5.96
C ILE A 189 26.36 14.33 -7.01
N TRP A 190 25.90 14.27 -8.26
CA TRP A 190 26.64 13.68 -9.38
C TRP A 190 27.85 14.55 -9.78
N ASP A 191 27.62 15.83 -10.00
CA ASP A 191 28.64 16.79 -10.46
C ASP A 191 29.79 16.93 -9.48
N HIS A 192 29.46 16.94 -8.17
CA HIS A 192 30.43 17.06 -7.08
C HIS A 192 30.89 15.71 -6.50
N LYS A 193 30.45 14.57 -7.07
CA LYS A 193 30.81 13.20 -6.64
C LYS A 193 30.53 12.94 -5.15
N LEU A 194 29.41 13.46 -4.66
CA LEU A 194 28.99 13.33 -3.26
C LEU A 194 28.31 11.99 -3.02
N ASN A 195 28.31 11.55 -1.76
CA ASN A 195 27.47 10.44 -1.31
C ASN A 195 26.19 10.92 -0.62
N GLN A 196 26.21 12.13 -0.09
CA GLN A 196 25.10 12.82 0.56
C GLN A 196 25.16 14.31 0.30
N LEU A 197 23.99 14.95 0.28
CA LEU A 197 23.83 16.39 0.11
C LEU A 197 22.93 16.91 1.23
N PRO A 198 23.45 17.75 2.15
CA PRO A 198 22.61 18.48 3.09
C PRO A 198 21.75 19.49 2.34
N ILE A 199 20.48 19.59 2.73
CA ILE A 199 19.54 20.59 2.23
C ILE A 199 19.23 21.57 3.33
N VAL A 200 19.44 22.85 3.06
CA VAL A 200 19.22 23.93 4.01
C VAL A 200 18.15 24.90 3.51
N ASN A 201 17.54 25.63 4.44
CA ASN A 201 16.68 26.75 4.08
C ASN A 201 17.52 28.04 3.88
N ASP A 202 16.85 29.17 3.62
CA ASP A 202 17.48 30.44 3.35
C ASP A 202 18.24 31.02 4.57
N ASN A 203 18.03 30.51 5.79
CA ASN A 203 18.72 30.85 7.01
C ASN A 203 19.93 29.92 7.31
N ASP A 204 20.27 29.02 6.36
CA ASP A 204 21.31 27.99 6.52
C ASP A 204 21.01 26.97 7.65
N GLU A 205 19.71 26.78 7.93
CA GLU A 205 19.23 25.77 8.87
C GLU A 205 18.98 24.45 8.12
N LEU A 206 19.47 23.33 8.68
CA LEU A 206 19.30 22.00 8.11
C LEU A 206 17.80 21.66 8.02
N GLN A 207 17.38 21.12 6.89
CA GLN A 207 16.03 20.64 6.68
C GLN A 207 16.04 19.15 6.35
N PHE A 208 16.90 18.74 5.42
CA PHE A 208 16.94 17.35 4.92
C PHE A 208 18.38 16.94 4.58
N LEU A 209 18.55 15.63 4.39
CA LEU A 209 19.67 15.00 3.69
C LEU A 209 19.17 14.31 2.44
N VAL A 210 19.89 14.38 1.33
CA VAL A 210 19.67 13.58 0.13
C VAL A 210 20.85 12.66 -0.07
N PHE A 211 20.59 11.37 -0.31
CA PHE A 211 21.63 10.35 -0.46
C PHE A 211 21.71 9.86 -1.90
N ARG A 212 22.92 9.65 -2.40
CA ARG A 212 23.16 9.12 -3.74
C ARG A 212 22.48 7.76 -3.96
N LYS A 213 22.47 6.88 -2.94
CA LYS A 213 21.79 5.59 -3.00
C LYS A 213 20.29 5.69 -3.29
N ASP A 214 19.65 6.79 -2.85
CA ASP A 214 18.21 7.01 -3.04
C ASP A 214 17.89 7.45 -4.47
N TYR A 215 18.81 8.16 -5.12
CA TYR A 215 18.72 8.48 -6.55
C TYR A 215 18.77 7.24 -7.43
N ASP A 216 19.74 6.36 -7.18
CA ASP A 216 19.88 5.11 -7.93
C ASP A 216 18.61 4.25 -7.75
N SER A 217 18.08 4.17 -6.52
CA SER A 217 16.83 3.48 -6.22
C SER A 217 15.61 4.11 -6.95
N HIS A 218 15.50 5.44 -6.99
CA HIS A 218 14.41 6.11 -7.71
C HIS A 218 14.47 5.89 -9.22
N LYS A 219 15.66 5.86 -9.80
CA LYS A 219 15.85 5.54 -11.22
C LYS A 219 15.41 4.11 -11.55
N GLU A 220 15.65 3.18 -10.63
CA GLU A 220 15.21 1.78 -10.78
C GLU A 220 13.71 1.57 -10.54
N ASN A 221 13.05 2.47 -9.81
CA ASN A 221 11.63 2.37 -9.44
C ASN A 221 10.89 3.68 -9.79
N PRO A 222 10.65 3.97 -11.08
CA PRO A 222 10.08 5.25 -11.52
C PRO A 222 8.61 5.45 -11.10
N ASN A 223 7.95 4.40 -10.65
CA ASN A 223 6.54 4.43 -10.23
C ASN A 223 6.35 4.60 -8.73
N GLU A 224 7.40 4.88 -7.96
CA GLU A 224 7.30 5.00 -6.49
C GLU A 224 6.11 5.86 -6.05
N LEU A 225 5.37 5.35 -5.06
CA LEU A 225 4.26 6.05 -4.43
C LEU A 225 4.77 6.90 -3.27
N LEU A 226 4.86 8.21 -3.51
CA LEU A 226 5.46 9.17 -2.57
C LEU A 226 4.45 10.24 -2.18
N ASP A 227 4.54 10.70 -0.93
CA ASP A 227 3.86 11.91 -0.46
C ASP A 227 4.60 13.20 -0.91
N ASP A 228 4.08 14.36 -0.53
CA ASP A 228 4.67 15.65 -0.89
C ASP A 228 6.08 15.86 -0.31
N GLU A 229 6.40 15.19 0.80
CA GLU A 229 7.74 15.20 1.41
C GLU A 229 8.67 14.12 0.82
N LYS A 230 8.22 13.41 -0.24
CA LYS A 230 8.95 12.34 -0.92
C LYS A 230 9.19 11.08 -0.07
N ARG A 231 8.38 10.89 0.98
CA ARG A 231 8.36 9.65 1.77
C ARG A 231 7.40 8.64 1.15
N PHE A 232 7.65 7.35 1.37
CA PHE A 232 6.70 6.34 0.93
C PHE A 232 5.34 6.51 1.59
N MET A 233 4.29 6.38 0.79
CA MET A 233 2.93 6.38 1.31
C MET A 233 2.56 5.02 1.86
N VAL A 234 1.79 5.02 2.96
CA VAL A 234 1.35 3.82 3.65
C VAL A 234 -0.04 4.02 4.25
N GLY A 235 -0.88 3.00 4.11
CA GLY A 235 -2.16 2.91 4.80
C GLY A 235 -2.07 2.08 6.07
N ALA A 236 -3.13 2.12 6.87
CA ALA A 236 -3.28 1.28 8.05
C ALA A 236 -4.73 0.86 8.26
N GLY A 237 -4.93 -0.40 8.64
CA GLY A 237 -6.22 -0.91 9.06
C GLY A 237 -6.58 -0.48 10.47
N ILE A 238 -7.84 -0.12 10.67
CA ILE A 238 -8.41 0.16 11.99
C ILE A 238 -9.68 -0.67 12.20
N ASN A 239 -10.07 -0.83 13.45
CA ASN A 239 -11.33 -1.46 13.82
C ASN A 239 -12.29 -0.43 14.44
N THR A 240 -13.51 -0.86 14.74
CA THR A 240 -14.56 0.01 15.30
C THR A 240 -14.58 0.06 16.82
N ARG A 241 -13.54 -0.41 17.53
CA ARG A 241 -13.51 -0.52 18.99
C ARG A 241 -12.51 0.42 19.62
N ASP A 242 -11.24 0.33 19.22
CA ASP A 242 -10.11 1.09 19.79
C ASP A 242 -9.72 2.30 18.92
N TYR A 243 -10.59 2.70 17.96
CA TYR A 243 -10.29 3.76 16.99
C TYR A 243 -9.97 5.10 17.66
N LYS A 244 -10.52 5.39 18.84
CA LYS A 244 -10.28 6.65 19.54
C LYS A 244 -8.84 6.83 20.01
N GLU A 245 -8.18 5.73 20.35
CA GLU A 245 -6.78 5.67 20.76
C GLU A 245 -5.87 5.37 19.56
N ARG A 246 -6.30 4.49 18.67
CA ARG A 246 -5.51 4.01 17.53
C ARG A 246 -5.35 5.08 16.45
N VAL A 247 -6.41 5.80 16.09
CA VAL A 247 -6.33 6.82 15.03
C VAL A 247 -5.33 7.92 15.37
N PRO A 248 -5.33 8.54 16.57
CA PRO A 248 -4.31 9.54 16.92
C PRO A 248 -2.87 8.99 16.82
N ALA A 249 -2.63 7.76 17.28
CA ALA A 249 -1.31 7.16 17.24
C ALA A 249 -0.82 6.94 15.79
N LEU A 250 -1.69 6.47 14.90
CA LEU A 250 -1.38 6.26 13.48
C LEU A 250 -1.17 7.59 12.73
N VAL A 251 -1.97 8.61 13.03
CA VAL A 251 -1.81 9.97 12.48
C VAL A 251 -0.46 10.55 12.90
N ASN A 252 -0.07 10.41 14.17
CA ASN A 252 1.23 10.84 14.65
C ASN A 252 2.40 10.06 14.03
N ALA A 253 2.18 8.80 13.65
CA ALA A 253 3.16 8.00 12.91
C ALA A 253 3.26 8.37 11.42
N GLY A 254 2.39 9.27 10.92
CA GLY A 254 2.40 9.77 9.55
C GLY A 254 1.64 8.90 8.55
N VAL A 255 0.60 8.15 8.98
CA VAL A 255 -0.24 7.36 8.06
C VAL A 255 -0.92 8.27 7.02
N ASP A 256 -0.92 7.84 5.75
CA ASP A 256 -1.53 8.61 4.66
C ASP A 256 -3.01 8.31 4.48
N CYS A 257 -3.43 7.07 4.75
CA CYS A 257 -4.82 6.66 4.62
C CYS A 257 -5.17 5.55 5.62
N LEU A 258 -6.30 5.69 6.29
CA LEU A 258 -6.87 4.63 7.14
C LEU A 258 -7.86 3.78 6.35
N CYS A 259 -8.14 2.57 6.83
CA CYS A 259 -9.24 1.76 6.33
C CYS A 259 -9.90 1.01 7.49
N ILE A 260 -11.21 1.21 7.67
CA ILE A 260 -11.97 0.40 8.63
C ILE A 260 -12.11 -1.00 8.03
N ASP A 261 -11.53 -1.99 8.71
CA ASP A 261 -11.54 -3.36 8.26
C ASP A 261 -12.54 -4.20 9.06
N SER A 262 -13.59 -4.67 8.37
CA SER A 262 -14.61 -5.52 8.93
C SER A 262 -15.18 -6.47 7.86
N SER A 263 -15.60 -7.66 8.29
CA SER A 263 -16.28 -8.62 7.41
C SER A 263 -17.66 -8.14 6.96
N ASP A 264 -18.24 -7.18 7.66
CA ASP A 264 -19.50 -6.53 7.35
C ASP A 264 -19.39 -5.04 7.60
N GLY A 265 -19.50 -4.24 6.53
CA GLY A 265 -19.35 -2.79 6.57
C GLY A 265 -20.69 -2.04 6.73
N TYR A 266 -21.82 -2.66 6.42
CA TYR A 266 -23.12 -2.04 6.55
C TYR A 266 -23.62 -2.12 8.00
N THR A 267 -22.91 -1.45 8.90
CA THR A 267 -23.17 -1.47 10.34
C THR A 267 -23.12 -0.08 10.96
N GLU A 268 -23.90 0.11 12.02
CA GLU A 268 -23.89 1.33 12.83
C GLU A 268 -22.49 1.64 13.38
N TYR A 269 -21.72 0.62 13.74
CA TYR A 269 -20.36 0.78 14.27
C TYR A 269 -19.42 1.48 13.31
N GLN A 270 -19.46 1.15 12.01
CA GLN A 270 -18.67 1.86 11.01
C GLN A 270 -19.12 3.30 10.83
N GLY A 271 -20.45 3.53 10.80
CA GLY A 271 -20.99 4.89 10.74
C GLY A 271 -20.56 5.76 11.91
N ILE A 272 -20.58 5.24 13.14
CA ILE A 272 -20.10 5.94 14.33
C ILE A 272 -18.61 6.26 14.23
N THR A 273 -17.81 5.29 13.79
CA THR A 273 -16.35 5.47 13.64
C THR A 273 -16.01 6.52 12.59
N LEU A 274 -16.66 6.48 11.41
CA LEU A 274 -16.48 7.47 10.35
C LEU A 274 -16.86 8.87 10.82
N LYS A 275 -18.01 9.03 11.46
CA LYS A 275 -18.48 10.32 11.99
C LYS A 275 -17.49 10.87 13.02
N TRP A 276 -17.01 10.03 13.95
CA TRP A 276 -16.03 10.47 14.93
C TRP A 276 -14.74 10.97 14.26
N ILE A 277 -14.23 10.25 13.22
CA ILE A 277 -13.05 10.69 12.48
C ILE A 277 -13.32 12.06 11.81
N ARG A 278 -14.48 12.24 11.19
CA ARG A 278 -14.85 13.51 10.55
C ARG A 278 -15.00 14.66 11.55
N GLU A 279 -15.57 14.42 12.71
CA GLU A 279 -15.72 15.42 13.77
C GLU A 279 -14.36 15.87 14.36
N ASN A 280 -13.40 14.96 14.49
CA ASN A 280 -12.10 15.26 15.12
C ASN A 280 -11.02 15.70 14.14
N TYR A 281 -11.05 15.24 12.87
CA TYR A 281 -9.98 15.46 11.89
C TYR A 281 -10.48 16.09 10.58
N GLY A 282 -11.79 16.17 10.35
CA GLY A 282 -12.34 16.65 9.09
C GLY A 282 -11.88 15.79 7.91
N ASP A 283 -11.49 16.44 6.82
CA ASP A 283 -10.96 15.78 5.62
C ASP A 283 -9.42 15.62 5.63
N LYS A 284 -8.75 16.00 6.72
CA LYS A 284 -7.28 15.84 6.84
C LYS A 284 -6.88 14.38 6.94
N VAL A 285 -7.66 13.56 7.63
CA VAL A 285 -7.45 12.11 7.74
C VAL A 285 -8.31 11.41 6.71
N LYS A 286 -7.67 10.67 5.80
CA LYS A 286 -8.35 9.87 4.80
C LYS A 286 -8.72 8.51 5.38
N VAL A 287 -9.95 8.06 5.13
CA VAL A 287 -10.45 6.79 5.68
C VAL A 287 -11.38 6.07 4.71
N GLY A 288 -10.98 4.86 4.32
CA GLY A 288 -11.84 3.91 3.64
C GLY A 288 -12.68 3.10 4.62
N ALA A 289 -13.74 2.50 4.13
CA ALA A 289 -14.66 1.68 4.91
C ALA A 289 -15.18 0.49 4.11
N GLY A 290 -15.67 -0.53 4.78
CA GLY A 290 -16.20 -1.75 4.17
C GLY A 290 -16.06 -2.97 5.11
N ASN A 291 -16.43 -4.18 4.62
CA ASN A 291 -16.81 -4.46 3.24
C ASN A 291 -18.33 -4.44 3.05
N VAL A 292 -18.73 -4.05 1.86
CA VAL A 292 -20.13 -4.09 1.42
C VAL A 292 -20.24 -4.86 0.11
N VAL A 293 -21.47 -5.24 -0.30
CA VAL A 293 -21.70 -6.04 -1.52
C VAL A 293 -22.89 -5.55 -2.34
N ASP A 294 -23.49 -4.43 -1.97
CA ASP A 294 -24.69 -3.89 -2.61
C ASP A 294 -24.75 -2.35 -2.53
N GLU A 295 -25.76 -1.78 -3.18
CA GLU A 295 -26.05 -0.36 -3.24
C GLU A 295 -26.35 0.22 -1.84
N GLU A 296 -27.12 -0.48 -1.00
CA GLU A 296 -27.53 0.03 0.32
C GLU A 296 -26.31 0.26 1.22
N GLY A 297 -25.39 -0.73 1.24
CA GLY A 297 -24.13 -0.64 1.99
C GLY A 297 -23.23 0.48 1.47
N PHE A 298 -23.11 0.63 0.14
CA PHE A 298 -22.35 1.71 -0.46
C PHE A 298 -22.87 3.08 -0.04
N ASN A 299 -24.17 3.34 -0.25
CA ASN A 299 -24.79 4.63 0.05
C ASN A 299 -24.65 5.00 1.54
N TYR A 300 -24.85 4.03 2.43
CA TYR A 300 -24.68 4.24 3.87
C TYR A 300 -23.27 4.72 4.24
N LEU A 301 -22.22 4.04 3.76
CA LEU A 301 -20.84 4.41 4.07
C LEU A 301 -20.42 5.72 3.40
N ALA A 302 -20.93 5.99 2.20
CA ALA A 302 -20.73 7.25 1.49
C ALA A 302 -21.31 8.44 2.29
N GLU A 303 -22.54 8.31 2.77
CA GLU A 303 -23.22 9.34 3.60
C GLU A 303 -22.55 9.51 4.97
N CYS A 304 -21.96 8.46 5.53
CA CYS A 304 -21.16 8.54 6.75
C CYS A 304 -19.77 9.19 6.54
N GLY A 305 -19.37 9.46 5.29
CA GLY A 305 -18.18 10.23 4.96
C GLY A 305 -16.94 9.42 4.63
N ALA A 306 -17.06 8.16 4.17
CA ALA A 306 -15.95 7.37 3.67
C ALA A 306 -15.23 8.06 2.49
N ASP A 307 -13.91 7.90 2.39
CA ASP A 307 -13.11 8.40 1.27
C ASP A 307 -13.00 7.39 0.13
N PHE A 308 -13.08 6.09 0.43
CA PHE A 308 -13.27 5.01 -0.52
C PHE A 308 -14.07 3.88 0.13
N ILE A 309 -14.66 3.00 -0.67
CA ILE A 309 -15.47 1.89 -0.17
C ILE A 309 -14.94 0.56 -0.69
N LYS A 310 -14.75 -0.36 0.24
CA LYS A 310 -14.22 -1.69 0.00
C LYS A 310 -15.35 -2.69 -0.22
N ILE A 311 -15.25 -3.48 -1.32
CA ILE A 311 -16.30 -4.38 -1.80
C ILE A 311 -15.84 -5.82 -1.71
N GLY A 312 -16.66 -6.67 -1.11
CA GLY A 312 -16.47 -8.11 -1.11
C GLY A 312 -16.65 -8.76 0.24
N ILE A 313 -17.52 -9.75 0.31
CA ILE A 313 -17.75 -10.58 1.49
C ILE A 313 -17.65 -12.05 1.09
N GLY A 314 -16.74 -12.78 1.74
CA GLY A 314 -16.57 -14.22 1.56
C GLY A 314 -15.87 -14.62 0.25
N GLY A 315 -15.22 -13.71 -0.47
CA GLY A 315 -14.50 -13.97 -1.73
C GLY A 315 -13.01 -14.28 -1.58
N GLY A 316 -12.43 -14.13 -0.39
CA GLY A 316 -11.01 -14.39 -0.15
C GLY A 316 -10.65 -15.88 -0.17
N SER A 317 -9.43 -16.23 -0.61
CA SER A 317 -8.98 -17.64 -0.77
C SER A 317 -9.02 -18.45 0.53
N ILE A 318 -8.91 -17.80 1.69
CA ILE A 318 -8.88 -18.40 3.02
C ILE A 318 -10.06 -17.93 3.89
N CYS A 319 -11.02 -17.22 3.30
CA CYS A 319 -12.24 -16.80 3.97
C CYS A 319 -13.29 -17.90 3.84
N ILE A 320 -13.80 -18.39 4.98
CA ILE A 320 -14.86 -19.40 5.02
C ILE A 320 -16.19 -18.85 5.56
N THR A 321 -16.38 -17.54 5.52
CA THR A 321 -17.63 -16.87 5.97
C THR A 321 -18.86 -17.42 5.21
N ARG A 322 -18.73 -17.68 3.91
CA ARG A 322 -19.83 -18.26 3.11
C ARG A 322 -20.18 -19.68 3.55
N GLU A 323 -19.18 -20.47 3.90
CA GLU A 323 -19.37 -21.84 4.38
C GLU A 323 -19.96 -21.87 5.81
N THR A 324 -19.45 -21.01 6.69
CA THR A 324 -19.82 -21.02 8.11
C THR A 324 -21.10 -20.27 8.44
N LYS A 325 -21.40 -19.19 7.69
CA LYS A 325 -22.53 -18.28 7.96
C LYS A 325 -23.55 -18.21 6.80
N GLY A 326 -23.21 -18.70 5.62
CA GLY A 326 -24.05 -18.53 4.42
C GLY A 326 -24.15 -17.08 3.96
N ILE A 327 -23.20 -16.20 4.35
CA ILE A 327 -23.20 -14.78 4.02
C ILE A 327 -22.14 -14.49 2.98
N GLY A 328 -22.51 -13.75 1.92
CA GLY A 328 -21.60 -13.35 0.86
C GLY A 328 -22.31 -13.09 -0.46
N ARG A 329 -21.54 -12.64 -1.44
CA ARG A 329 -22.02 -12.41 -2.82
C ARG A 329 -20.90 -12.70 -3.81
N GLY A 330 -21.22 -13.12 -5.03
CA GLY A 330 -20.25 -13.26 -6.12
C GLY A 330 -19.54 -11.93 -6.37
N GLN A 331 -18.21 -11.95 -6.45
CA GLN A 331 -17.42 -10.72 -6.44
C GLN A 331 -17.67 -9.83 -7.66
N ALA A 332 -17.80 -10.41 -8.85
CA ALA A 332 -18.11 -9.66 -10.06
C ALA A 332 -19.47 -8.95 -9.96
N THR A 333 -20.51 -9.66 -9.49
CA THR A 333 -21.83 -9.07 -9.28
C THR A 333 -21.80 -7.94 -8.26
N ALA A 334 -21.09 -8.11 -7.14
CA ALA A 334 -20.97 -7.08 -6.11
C ALA A 334 -20.27 -5.82 -6.65
N VAL A 335 -19.16 -5.98 -7.41
CA VAL A 335 -18.43 -4.84 -7.99
C VAL A 335 -19.32 -4.09 -8.99
N ILE A 336 -20.01 -4.79 -9.91
CA ILE A 336 -20.90 -4.15 -10.91
C ILE A 336 -22.03 -3.37 -10.24
N GLU A 337 -22.66 -3.93 -9.20
CA GLU A 337 -23.77 -3.26 -8.50
C GLU A 337 -23.29 -2.02 -7.73
N VAL A 338 -22.20 -2.15 -7.00
CA VAL A 338 -21.65 -1.02 -6.23
C VAL A 338 -21.08 0.06 -7.15
N ALA A 339 -20.50 -0.31 -8.30
CA ALA A 339 -20.05 0.67 -9.30
C ALA A 339 -21.23 1.50 -9.84
N LYS A 340 -22.38 0.87 -10.13
CA LYS A 340 -23.61 1.59 -10.52
C LYS A 340 -24.10 2.52 -9.42
N ALA A 341 -24.06 2.08 -8.16
CA ALA A 341 -24.43 2.91 -7.02
C ALA A 341 -23.49 4.12 -6.86
N ARG A 342 -22.15 3.92 -7.02
CA ARG A 342 -21.17 5.01 -7.03
C ARG A 342 -21.46 6.03 -8.13
N ASP A 343 -21.74 5.59 -9.34
CA ASP A 343 -22.00 6.49 -10.47
C ASP A 343 -23.28 7.30 -10.24
N ALA A 344 -24.34 6.65 -9.76
CA ALA A 344 -25.59 7.35 -9.38
C ALA A 344 -25.36 8.34 -8.24
N TYR A 345 -24.56 8.00 -7.24
CA TYR A 345 -24.17 8.90 -6.15
C TYR A 345 -23.38 10.10 -6.67
N TYR A 346 -22.42 9.86 -7.59
CA TYR A 346 -21.63 10.91 -8.21
C TYR A 346 -22.49 11.87 -9.04
N GLU A 347 -23.42 11.38 -9.83
CA GLU A 347 -24.36 12.22 -10.58
C GLU A 347 -25.25 13.08 -9.66
N LYS A 348 -25.71 12.49 -8.56
CA LYS A 348 -26.58 13.16 -7.59
C LYS A 348 -25.86 14.22 -6.75
N THR A 349 -24.64 13.94 -6.31
CA THR A 349 -23.93 14.75 -5.30
C THR A 349 -22.74 15.53 -5.83
N GLY A 350 -22.24 15.18 -7.03
CA GLY A 350 -20.99 15.68 -7.57
C GLY A 350 -19.73 15.15 -6.85
N THR A 351 -19.88 14.19 -5.93
CA THR A 351 -18.75 13.58 -5.19
C THR A 351 -18.49 12.18 -5.68
N TYR A 352 -17.30 11.97 -6.27
CA TYR A 352 -16.84 10.64 -6.67
C TYR A 352 -16.16 9.95 -5.48
N ILE A 353 -16.60 8.73 -5.17
CA ILE A 353 -16.03 7.91 -4.09
C ILE A 353 -15.43 6.65 -4.74
N PRO A 354 -14.09 6.51 -4.79
CA PRO A 354 -13.46 5.33 -5.35
C PRO A 354 -13.91 4.05 -4.67
N ILE A 355 -13.95 2.96 -5.43
CA ILE A 355 -14.31 1.64 -4.93
C ILE A 355 -13.16 0.66 -5.11
N CYS A 356 -12.90 -0.11 -4.06
CA CYS A 356 -11.86 -1.12 -3.97
C CYS A 356 -12.47 -2.52 -4.07
N SER A 357 -12.13 -3.30 -5.09
CA SER A 357 -12.51 -4.71 -5.13
C SER A 357 -11.59 -5.55 -4.23
N ASP A 358 -12.13 -6.13 -3.17
CA ASP A 358 -11.40 -6.93 -2.17
C ASP A 358 -11.83 -8.39 -2.21
N GLY A 359 -10.91 -9.28 -2.57
CA GLY A 359 -11.14 -10.71 -2.70
C GLY A 359 -11.62 -11.17 -4.10
N GLY A 360 -11.68 -12.46 -4.31
CA GLY A 360 -12.13 -13.09 -5.56
C GLY A 360 -11.12 -13.05 -6.70
N ILE A 361 -9.97 -12.40 -6.55
CA ILE A 361 -8.92 -12.33 -7.56
C ILE A 361 -7.98 -13.53 -7.41
N VAL A 362 -7.98 -14.40 -8.41
CA VAL A 362 -7.15 -15.60 -8.48
C VAL A 362 -6.06 -15.46 -9.55
N TYR A 363 -6.39 -14.87 -10.69
CA TYR A 363 -5.50 -14.68 -11.84
C TYR A 363 -5.29 -13.21 -12.16
N ASP A 364 -4.21 -12.87 -12.85
CA ASP A 364 -3.89 -11.49 -13.24
C ASP A 364 -5.01 -10.83 -14.07
N TYR A 365 -5.65 -11.58 -14.96
CA TYR A 365 -6.75 -11.05 -15.78
C TYR A 365 -8.01 -10.69 -14.96
N HIS A 366 -8.19 -11.26 -13.75
CA HIS A 366 -9.28 -10.84 -12.85
C HIS A 366 -9.11 -9.39 -12.38
N ILE A 367 -7.86 -8.89 -12.33
CA ILE A 367 -7.58 -7.47 -12.01
C ILE A 367 -8.21 -6.59 -13.09
N VAL A 368 -7.97 -6.93 -14.37
CA VAL A 368 -8.52 -6.13 -15.49
C VAL A 368 -10.03 -6.23 -15.54
N LEU A 369 -10.61 -7.40 -15.25
CA LEU A 369 -12.06 -7.56 -15.13
C LEU A 369 -12.65 -6.70 -14.02
N ALA A 370 -12.03 -6.71 -12.82
CA ALA A 370 -12.49 -5.88 -11.71
C ALA A 370 -12.46 -4.38 -12.06
N LEU A 371 -11.38 -3.91 -12.70
CA LEU A 371 -11.26 -2.53 -13.17
C LEU A 371 -12.30 -2.21 -14.25
N ALA A 372 -12.49 -3.08 -15.23
CA ALA A 372 -13.48 -2.91 -16.29
C ALA A 372 -14.94 -2.90 -15.76
N MET A 373 -15.20 -3.61 -14.66
CA MET A 373 -16.50 -3.64 -13.98
C MET A 373 -16.74 -2.40 -13.10
N GLY A 374 -15.76 -1.50 -12.99
CA GLY A 374 -15.91 -0.23 -12.30
C GLY A 374 -15.10 -0.08 -11.02
N ALA A 375 -14.31 -1.08 -10.59
CA ALA A 375 -13.38 -0.88 -9.48
C ALA A 375 -12.28 0.11 -9.89
N ASP A 376 -11.90 1.00 -8.97
CA ASP A 376 -10.80 1.93 -9.18
C ASP A 376 -9.45 1.27 -8.87
N PHE A 377 -9.44 0.37 -7.90
CA PHE A 377 -8.27 -0.43 -7.51
C PHE A 377 -8.70 -1.74 -6.85
N VAL A 378 -7.74 -2.62 -6.63
CA VAL A 378 -7.98 -3.95 -6.07
C VAL A 378 -7.16 -4.18 -4.80
N MET A 379 -7.74 -4.86 -3.82
CA MET A 379 -7.04 -5.30 -2.61
C MET A 379 -6.74 -6.80 -2.71
N LEU A 380 -5.47 -7.15 -2.50
CA LEU A 380 -4.95 -8.48 -2.74
C LEU A 380 -4.31 -9.08 -1.47
N GLY A 381 -4.80 -10.26 -1.06
CA GLY A 381 -4.24 -11.02 0.06
C GLY A 381 -3.29 -12.12 -0.41
N ARG A 382 -3.84 -13.21 -0.98
CA ARG A 382 -3.07 -14.38 -1.46
C ARG A 382 -1.95 -13.99 -2.44
N TYR A 383 -2.17 -13.04 -3.31
CA TYR A 383 -1.19 -12.59 -4.28
C TYR A 383 0.10 -12.09 -3.59
N PHE A 384 -0.05 -11.17 -2.62
CA PHE A 384 1.08 -10.59 -1.90
C PHE A 384 1.69 -11.51 -0.84
N SER A 385 0.91 -12.41 -0.23
CA SER A 385 1.42 -13.34 0.79
C SER A 385 2.49 -14.30 0.28
N ARG A 386 2.60 -14.48 -1.04
CA ARG A 386 3.54 -15.38 -1.70
C ARG A 386 4.97 -14.83 -1.80
N PHE A 387 5.16 -13.54 -1.55
CA PHE A 387 6.44 -12.87 -1.80
C PHE A 387 7.36 -12.89 -0.57
N GLU A 388 8.67 -12.73 -0.83
CA GLU A 388 9.69 -12.70 0.22
C GLU A 388 9.39 -11.67 1.29
N GLU A 389 8.88 -10.50 0.89
CA GLU A 389 8.63 -9.34 1.74
C GLU A 389 7.37 -9.48 2.63
N ALA A 390 6.52 -10.48 2.39
CA ALA A 390 5.35 -10.75 3.23
C ALA A 390 5.77 -11.35 4.58
N PRO A 391 5.02 -11.09 5.69
CA PRO A 391 5.40 -11.52 7.04
C PRO A 391 5.43 -13.03 7.28
N GLY A 392 4.65 -13.84 6.52
CA GLY A 392 4.60 -15.30 6.71
C GLY A 392 5.98 -15.95 6.54
N GLU A 393 6.29 -16.96 7.33
CA GLU A 393 7.55 -17.69 7.23
C GLU A 393 7.64 -18.48 5.92
N LYS A 394 8.88 -18.52 5.37
CA LYS A 394 9.20 -19.34 4.20
C LYS A 394 9.71 -20.69 4.65
N LEU A 395 9.04 -21.73 4.22
CA LEU A 395 9.29 -23.10 4.64
C LEU A 395 9.48 -24.02 3.42
N MET A 396 10.11 -25.17 3.64
CA MET A 396 10.21 -26.22 2.63
C MET A 396 9.12 -27.27 2.93
N LEU A 397 8.21 -27.46 1.99
CA LEU A 397 7.15 -28.48 2.08
C LEU A 397 7.16 -29.32 0.81
N ASN A 398 7.33 -30.64 0.95
CA ASN A 398 7.34 -31.61 -0.16
C ASN A 398 8.28 -31.22 -1.33
N GLY A 399 9.45 -30.67 -1.00
CA GLY A 399 10.46 -30.28 -2.00
C GLY A 399 10.22 -28.94 -2.70
N SER A 400 9.20 -28.17 -2.28
CA SER A 400 8.91 -26.84 -2.80
C SER A 400 8.89 -25.81 -1.69
N TYR A 401 9.30 -24.57 -1.99
CA TYR A 401 9.18 -23.48 -1.05
C TYR A 401 7.73 -22.98 -0.98
N VAL A 402 7.25 -22.77 0.25
CA VAL A 402 5.94 -22.20 0.56
C VAL A 402 6.06 -21.06 1.57
N LYS A 403 5.06 -20.21 1.63
CA LYS A 403 4.90 -19.17 2.65
C LYS A 403 3.68 -19.49 3.50
N GLU A 404 3.77 -19.23 4.79
CA GLU A 404 2.60 -19.30 5.67
C GLU A 404 1.59 -18.20 5.30
N TYR A 405 0.31 -18.56 5.28
CA TYR A 405 -0.79 -17.65 4.95
C TYR A 405 -2.03 -17.98 5.79
N TRP A 406 -2.44 -17.06 6.65
CA TRP A 406 -3.57 -17.24 7.55
C TRP A 406 -4.53 -16.06 7.50
N GLY A 407 -5.82 -16.35 7.70
CA GLY A 407 -6.89 -15.36 7.67
C GLY A 407 -7.01 -14.59 8.99
N GLU A 408 -7.48 -13.36 8.92
CA GLU A 408 -7.76 -12.53 10.10
C GLU A 408 -8.88 -13.13 10.98
N GLY A 409 -9.76 -13.97 10.41
CA GLY A 409 -10.77 -14.73 11.14
C GLY A 409 -10.30 -16.08 11.67
N SER A 410 -9.01 -16.40 11.60
CA SER A 410 -8.43 -17.64 12.15
C SER A 410 -8.08 -17.50 13.63
N ASN A 411 -7.91 -18.63 14.30
CA ASN A 411 -7.42 -18.67 15.68
C ASN A 411 -6.00 -18.10 15.82
N ARG A 412 -5.19 -18.15 14.76
CA ARG A 412 -3.83 -17.61 14.76
C ARG A 412 -3.82 -16.08 14.83
N ALA A 413 -4.66 -15.40 14.04
CA ALA A 413 -4.73 -13.93 14.00
C ALA A 413 -5.47 -13.32 15.19
N ARG A 414 -6.22 -14.10 15.93
CA ARG A 414 -7.24 -13.66 16.87
C ARG A 414 -6.75 -12.85 18.07
N ASN A 415 -5.49 -12.92 18.43
CA ASN A 415 -4.97 -12.29 19.66
C ASN A 415 -5.25 -10.77 19.74
N TRP A 416 -5.67 -10.13 18.65
CA TRP A 416 -5.92 -8.70 18.58
C TRP A 416 -7.28 -8.31 18.00
N GLN A 417 -8.26 -9.24 18.00
CA GLN A 417 -9.64 -8.93 18.26
C GLN A 417 -10.44 -8.18 17.19
N ARG A 418 -10.32 -8.63 15.94
CA ARG A 418 -11.31 -8.23 14.93
C ARG A 418 -12.73 -8.66 15.29
N TYR A 419 -12.88 -9.80 15.98
CA TYR A 419 -14.15 -10.46 16.30
C TYR A 419 -14.41 -10.62 17.77
N ASP A 420 -13.58 -10.10 18.65
CA ASP A 420 -13.76 -10.24 20.08
C ASP A 420 -14.86 -9.32 20.60
N LEU A 421 -15.91 -9.92 21.11
CA LEU A 421 -17.08 -9.25 21.69
C LEU A 421 -16.93 -9.00 23.19
N GLY A 422 -15.74 -9.13 23.79
CA GLY A 422 -15.59 -8.88 25.20
C GLY A 422 -14.34 -9.42 25.89
N GLY A 423 -13.24 -9.53 25.17
CA GLY A 423 -11.90 -9.51 25.81
C GLY A 423 -11.39 -10.80 26.45
N SER A 424 -11.91 -11.99 26.20
CA SER A 424 -11.28 -13.19 26.77
C SER A 424 -11.66 -14.53 26.16
N SER A 425 -12.57 -14.61 25.22
CA SER A 425 -13.05 -15.89 24.75
C SER A 425 -12.42 -16.34 23.45
N LYS A 426 -12.14 -17.62 23.36
CA LYS A 426 -11.87 -18.31 22.11
C LYS A 426 -13.01 -18.02 21.13
N LEU A 427 -12.68 -17.77 19.86
CA LEU A 427 -13.70 -17.77 18.80
C LEU A 427 -14.57 -19.02 18.96
N LYS A 428 -15.88 -18.87 18.93
CA LYS A 428 -16.78 -20.04 18.94
C LYS A 428 -16.63 -20.85 17.67
N PHE A 429 -16.28 -20.20 16.56
CA PHE A 429 -15.94 -20.78 15.26
C PHE A 429 -15.00 -19.86 14.49
N GLU A 430 -14.25 -20.41 13.56
CA GLU A 430 -13.35 -19.66 12.70
C GLU A 430 -14.08 -19.22 11.42
N GLU A 431 -13.68 -18.06 10.88
CA GLU A 431 -14.11 -17.56 9.57
C GLU A 431 -12.94 -17.45 8.58
N GLY A 432 -11.78 -17.92 8.97
CA GLY A 432 -10.57 -17.99 8.17
C GLY A 432 -9.74 -19.20 8.53
N VAL A 433 -8.97 -19.70 7.57
CA VAL A 433 -8.09 -20.87 7.76
C VAL A 433 -6.63 -20.44 7.88
N ASP A 434 -5.82 -21.31 8.51
CA ASP A 434 -4.36 -21.26 8.50
C ASP A 434 -3.84 -22.21 7.40
N SER A 435 -2.99 -21.72 6.52
CA SER A 435 -2.62 -22.43 5.30
C SER A 435 -1.24 -22.05 4.79
N TYR A 436 -0.83 -22.65 3.69
CA TYR A 436 0.37 -22.30 2.95
C TYR A 436 0.01 -21.85 1.53
N VAL A 437 0.86 -20.98 0.98
CA VAL A 437 0.83 -20.58 -0.43
C VAL A 437 2.17 -20.86 -1.08
N PRO A 438 2.22 -21.18 -2.38
CA PRO A 438 3.48 -21.33 -3.09
C PRO A 438 4.31 -20.04 -3.00
N TYR A 439 5.58 -20.15 -2.67
CA TYR A 439 6.52 -19.04 -2.68
C TYR A 439 6.78 -18.57 -4.12
N ALA A 440 6.76 -17.28 -4.37
CA ALA A 440 6.89 -16.71 -5.71
C ALA A 440 8.08 -15.74 -5.88
N GLY A 441 8.99 -15.66 -4.92
CA GLY A 441 10.16 -14.78 -5.02
C GLY A 441 9.89 -13.36 -4.59
N LEU A 442 10.57 -12.39 -5.19
CA LEU A 442 10.45 -10.98 -4.85
C LEU A 442 9.17 -10.35 -5.42
N LEU A 443 8.59 -9.42 -4.67
CA LEU A 443 7.40 -8.66 -5.08
C LEU A 443 7.64 -7.93 -6.41
N LYS A 444 8.76 -7.25 -6.57
CA LYS A 444 9.10 -6.46 -7.76
C LYS A 444 8.96 -7.25 -9.06
N ASP A 445 9.51 -8.46 -9.10
CA ASP A 445 9.54 -9.28 -10.32
C ASP A 445 8.12 -9.71 -10.73
N ASN A 446 7.30 -10.05 -9.76
CA ASN A 446 5.93 -10.52 -10.00
C ASN A 446 4.98 -9.36 -10.33
N VAL A 447 5.05 -8.24 -9.60
CA VAL A 447 4.22 -7.06 -9.87
C VAL A 447 4.53 -6.50 -11.25
N GLY A 448 5.81 -6.41 -11.64
CA GLY A 448 6.20 -5.98 -12.99
C GLY A 448 5.56 -6.82 -14.09
N LEU A 449 5.54 -8.16 -13.94
CA LEU A 449 4.90 -9.06 -14.90
C LEU A 449 3.38 -8.89 -14.91
N THR A 450 2.73 -8.81 -13.74
CA THR A 450 1.28 -8.57 -13.63
C THR A 450 0.88 -7.27 -14.30
N ILE A 451 1.61 -6.18 -14.05
CA ILE A 451 1.36 -4.87 -14.66
C ILE A 451 1.51 -4.92 -16.19
N ALA A 452 2.51 -5.65 -16.69
CA ALA A 452 2.68 -5.83 -18.14
C ALA A 452 1.47 -6.54 -18.77
N LYS A 453 0.95 -7.60 -18.13
CA LYS A 453 -0.29 -8.29 -18.57
C LYS A 453 -1.51 -7.37 -18.52
N VAL A 454 -1.69 -6.62 -17.42
CA VAL A 454 -2.80 -5.65 -17.27
C VAL A 454 -2.77 -4.62 -18.39
N LYS A 455 -1.63 -3.96 -18.63
CA LYS A 455 -1.48 -2.98 -19.69
C LYS A 455 -1.72 -3.56 -21.08
N SER A 456 -1.22 -4.76 -21.35
CA SER A 456 -1.45 -5.46 -22.62
C SER A 456 -2.93 -5.72 -22.87
N THR A 457 -3.66 -6.19 -21.85
CA THR A 457 -5.11 -6.43 -21.94
C THR A 457 -5.89 -5.13 -22.15
N MET A 458 -5.50 -4.04 -21.48
CA MET A 458 -6.10 -2.72 -21.71
C MET A 458 -5.90 -2.24 -23.15
N CYS A 459 -4.72 -2.46 -23.73
CA CYS A 459 -4.47 -2.19 -25.15
C CYS A 459 -5.44 -2.95 -26.04
N ASN A 460 -5.67 -4.24 -25.76
CA ASN A 460 -6.64 -5.05 -26.54
C ASN A 460 -8.09 -4.55 -26.40
N CYS A 461 -8.41 -3.83 -25.32
CA CYS A 461 -9.70 -3.16 -25.15
C CYS A 461 -9.73 -1.75 -25.76
N GLY A 462 -8.64 -1.25 -26.34
CA GLY A 462 -8.52 0.10 -26.89
C GLY A 462 -8.46 1.20 -25.83
N ALA A 463 -8.06 0.86 -24.59
CA ALA A 463 -8.02 1.77 -23.44
C ALA A 463 -6.58 2.15 -23.06
N LYS A 464 -6.35 3.43 -22.75
CA LYS A 464 -5.06 3.97 -22.30
C LYS A 464 -5.07 4.39 -20.80
N SER A 465 -6.25 4.35 -20.17
CA SER A 465 -6.43 4.61 -18.74
C SER A 465 -7.53 3.72 -18.16
N ILE A 466 -7.61 3.63 -16.83
CA ILE A 466 -8.67 2.85 -16.14
C ILE A 466 -10.04 3.45 -16.45
N ALA A 467 -10.17 4.78 -16.48
CA ALA A 467 -11.43 5.43 -16.84
C ALA A 467 -11.86 5.08 -18.29
N GLU A 468 -10.93 5.09 -19.25
CA GLU A 468 -11.23 4.64 -20.62
C GLU A 468 -11.58 3.14 -20.68
N LEU A 469 -10.96 2.31 -19.83
CA LEU A 469 -11.32 0.89 -19.76
C LEU A 469 -12.75 0.72 -19.28
N GLN A 470 -13.15 1.42 -18.22
CA GLN A 470 -14.52 1.40 -17.69
C GLN A 470 -15.56 1.85 -18.72
N GLU A 471 -15.21 2.83 -19.55
CA GLU A 471 -16.09 3.35 -20.62
C GLU A 471 -16.19 2.39 -21.83
N LYS A 472 -15.06 1.81 -22.25
CA LYS A 472 -14.94 1.10 -23.53
C LYS A 472 -15.07 -0.41 -23.42
N ALA A 473 -14.84 -0.99 -22.23
CA ALA A 473 -14.80 -2.43 -22.06
C ALA A 473 -16.15 -3.08 -22.37
N LYS A 474 -16.07 -4.22 -23.04
CA LYS A 474 -17.21 -5.08 -23.29
C LYS A 474 -17.00 -6.40 -22.58
N LEU A 475 -17.94 -6.78 -21.76
CA LEU A 475 -17.90 -7.99 -20.94
C LEU A 475 -18.92 -8.99 -21.46
N THR A 476 -18.55 -10.26 -21.48
CA THR A 476 -19.46 -11.36 -21.76
C THR A 476 -19.39 -12.41 -20.66
N LEU A 477 -20.56 -12.92 -20.27
CA LEU A 477 -20.65 -14.13 -19.44
C LEU A 477 -20.24 -15.33 -20.27
N VAL A 478 -19.54 -16.27 -19.65
CA VAL A 478 -19.11 -17.50 -20.29
C VAL A 478 -19.71 -18.71 -19.60
N SER A 479 -19.94 -19.77 -20.37
CA SER A 479 -20.42 -21.05 -19.84
C SER A 479 -19.29 -21.79 -19.11
N ALA A 480 -19.64 -22.80 -18.30
CA ALA A 480 -18.66 -23.68 -17.66
C ALA A 480 -17.73 -24.35 -18.69
N THR A 481 -18.21 -24.67 -19.87
CA THR A 481 -17.42 -25.26 -20.96
C THR A 481 -16.41 -24.22 -21.51
N SER A 482 -16.82 -22.97 -21.69
CA SER A 482 -15.90 -21.90 -22.12
C SER A 482 -14.82 -21.59 -21.08
N ILE A 483 -15.09 -21.77 -19.80
CA ILE A 483 -14.07 -21.62 -18.75
C ILE A 483 -12.97 -22.68 -18.93
N VAL A 484 -13.35 -23.92 -19.21
CA VAL A 484 -12.40 -25.03 -19.47
C VAL A 484 -11.63 -24.78 -20.76
N GLU A 485 -12.29 -24.32 -21.83
CA GLU A 485 -11.68 -23.94 -23.10
C GLU A 485 -10.63 -22.83 -22.95
N GLY A 486 -10.79 -21.94 -21.97
CA GLY A 486 -9.88 -20.83 -21.71
C GLY A 486 -8.49 -21.22 -21.21
N GLY A 487 -8.27 -22.47 -20.82
CA GLY A 487 -6.96 -22.99 -20.40
C GLY A 487 -6.26 -23.82 -21.49
N ALA A 488 -5.00 -24.17 -21.26
CA ALA A 488 -4.32 -25.15 -22.11
C ALA A 488 -5.02 -26.52 -21.96
N HIS A 489 -5.61 -27.03 -23.04
CA HIS A 489 -6.34 -28.30 -23.06
C HIS A 489 -5.87 -29.15 -24.23
N ASP A 490 -6.04 -30.47 -24.12
CA ASP A 490 -5.66 -31.47 -25.13
C ASP A 490 -4.16 -31.44 -25.51
N VAL A 491 -3.31 -30.92 -24.64
CA VAL A 491 -1.85 -30.85 -24.83
C VAL A 491 -1.11 -31.21 -23.54
N ILE A 492 0.13 -31.70 -23.68
CA ILE A 492 1.06 -31.89 -22.56
C ILE A 492 1.94 -30.65 -22.46
N VAL A 493 1.79 -29.88 -21.38
CA VAL A 493 2.57 -28.68 -21.14
C VAL A 493 3.99 -29.06 -20.71
N LYS A 494 5.01 -28.58 -21.47
CA LYS A 494 6.42 -28.88 -21.20
C LYS A 494 6.96 -28.23 -19.95
N ASN A 495 6.54 -26.98 -19.67
CA ASN A 495 6.97 -26.20 -18.50
C ASN A 495 5.78 -25.98 -17.58
N LYS A 496 5.83 -26.58 -16.39
CA LYS A 496 4.80 -26.39 -15.34
C LYS A 496 4.98 -25.11 -14.52
N GLU A 497 5.86 -24.21 -14.92
CA GLU A 497 6.11 -22.96 -14.20
C GLU A 497 5.06 -21.84 -14.47
N SER A 498 3.96 -22.16 -15.17
CA SER A 498 2.88 -21.18 -15.27
C SER A 498 2.12 -21.12 -13.96
N GLU A 499 1.79 -19.90 -13.51
CA GLU A 499 0.98 -19.58 -12.34
C GLU A 499 -0.37 -20.32 -12.26
N TYR A 500 -0.76 -21.02 -13.32
CA TYR A 500 -2.05 -21.68 -13.53
C TYR A 500 -2.10 -23.13 -13.04
N ASN A 501 -1.01 -23.71 -12.56
CA ASN A 501 -0.94 -25.14 -12.22
C ASN A 501 -1.07 -25.45 -10.72
N ASN A 502 -1.65 -24.56 -9.91
CA ASN A 502 -1.90 -24.78 -8.49
C ASN A 502 -3.39 -24.73 -8.17
N HIS A 503 -4.16 -25.60 -8.77
CA HIS A 503 -5.49 -26.00 -8.31
C HIS A 503 -5.43 -27.35 -7.63
#